data_5200b9d2f783fca9b90e8d37372dd20a
#
_entry.id   5200b9d2f783fca9b90e8d37372dd20a
#
_cell.length_a   1.000
_cell.length_b   1.000
_cell.length_c   1.000
_cell.angle_alpha   90.00
_cell.angle_beta   90.00
_cell.angle_gamma   90.00
#
_symmetry.space_group_name_H-M   'P 1'
#
loop_
_entity.id
_entity.type
_entity.pdbx_description
1 polymer ?
#
loop_
_entity_poly.entity_id
_entity_poly.type
_entity_poly.pdbx_seq_one_letter_code
_entity_poly.pdbx_strand_id
1 'polypeptide(L)'
;MLFRSHGHTFLVRLTVRGPIDPATGFVVDFDDVRRAWAPLHEQLDHCYLNAVPGLENPTSELLAQWIWRALQATLPGLALVEIRETGNAGVAYRE
;
A
#
# COMPACT_ATOMS: atom_id res chain seq x y z
N MET A 1 -7.18 3.56 -0.24
CA MET A 1 -6.33 4.75 -0.06
C MET A 1 -5.90 5.24 -1.43
N LEU A 2 -5.84 6.54 -1.61
CA LEU A 2 -5.54 7.15 -2.92
C LEU A 2 -4.26 7.96 -2.84
N PHE A 3 -3.49 7.96 -3.89
CA PHE A 3 -2.45 8.96 -4.12
C PHE A 3 -2.38 9.31 -5.60
N ARG A 4 -1.82 10.48 -5.89
CA ARG A 4 -1.64 10.97 -7.26
C ARG A 4 -0.18 11.10 -7.58
N SER A 5 0.21 10.66 -8.77
CA SER A 5 1.56 10.79 -9.26
C SER A 5 1.52 11.00 -10.76
N HIS A 6 2.14 12.07 -11.22
CA HIS A 6 2.37 12.36 -12.62
C HIS A 6 1.08 12.26 -13.48
N GLY A 7 -0.02 12.89 -12.99
CA GLY A 7 -1.30 12.90 -13.71
C GLY A 7 -2.15 11.65 -13.55
N HIS A 8 -1.66 10.65 -12.84
CA HIS A 8 -2.40 9.41 -12.59
C HIS A 8 -2.88 9.35 -11.15
N THR A 9 -4.06 8.75 -10.95
CA THR A 9 -4.59 8.45 -9.62
C THR A 9 -4.49 6.95 -9.38
N PHE A 10 -3.87 6.59 -8.26
CA PHE A 10 -3.71 5.20 -7.85
C PHE A 10 -4.58 4.92 -6.63
N LEU A 11 -5.33 3.83 -6.70
CA LEU A 11 -6.05 3.28 -5.56
C LEU A 11 -5.23 2.13 -4.99
N VAL A 12 -4.92 2.21 -3.71
CA VAL A 12 -4.20 1.16 -2.98
C VAL A 12 -5.16 0.52 -1.99
N ARG A 13 -5.29 -0.79 -2.07
CA ARG A 13 -6.07 -1.58 -1.12
C ARG A 13 -5.15 -2.52 -0.38
N LEU A 14 -5.19 -2.45 0.94
CA LEU A 14 -4.43 -3.33 1.82
C LEU A 14 -5.38 -4.32 2.48
N THR A 15 -5.05 -5.60 2.42
CA THR A 15 -5.77 -6.65 3.14
C THR A 15 -4.91 -7.12 4.29
N VAL A 16 -5.45 -7.05 5.49
CA VAL A 16 -4.78 -7.49 6.73
C VAL A 16 -5.59 -8.62 7.33
N ARG A 17 -4.92 -9.70 7.67
CA ARG A 17 -5.52 -10.90 8.26
C ARG A 17 -4.92 -11.20 9.62
N GLY A 18 -5.73 -11.81 10.48
CA GLY A 18 -5.30 -12.25 11.79
C GLY A 18 -6.49 -12.66 12.63
N PRO A 19 -6.26 -13.13 13.87
CA PRO A 19 -7.35 -13.42 14.80
C PRO A 19 -8.00 -12.12 15.25
N ILE A 20 -9.28 -12.21 15.57
CA ILE A 20 -10.00 -11.11 16.22
C ILE A 20 -9.55 -11.03 17.67
N ASP A 21 -9.08 -9.86 18.10
CA ASP A 21 -8.78 -9.60 19.50
C ASP A 21 -10.09 -9.53 20.29
N PRO A 22 -10.32 -10.42 21.27
CA PRO A 22 -11.58 -10.43 22.00
C PRO A 22 -11.82 -9.17 22.82
N ALA A 23 -10.77 -8.45 23.22
CA ALA A 23 -10.90 -7.24 24.01
C ALA A 23 -11.36 -6.04 23.18
N THR A 24 -10.89 -5.93 21.93
CA THR A 24 -11.19 -4.80 21.05
C THR A 24 -12.23 -5.12 20.00
N GLY A 25 -12.38 -6.39 19.63
CA GLY A 25 -13.21 -6.82 18.51
C GLY A 25 -12.55 -6.61 17.14
N PHE A 26 -11.26 -6.24 17.11
CA PHE A 26 -10.54 -5.91 15.88
C PHE A 26 -9.55 -7.01 15.50
N VAL A 27 -9.32 -7.16 14.19
CA VAL A 27 -8.12 -7.83 13.67
C VAL A 27 -6.94 -6.86 13.74
N VAL A 28 -7.19 -5.60 13.38
CA VAL A 28 -6.23 -4.50 13.41
C VAL A 28 -7.01 -3.20 13.61
N ASP A 29 -6.40 -2.24 14.29
CA ASP A 29 -6.96 -0.89 14.39
C ASP A 29 -6.67 -0.13 13.08
N PHE A 30 -7.69 0.48 12.48
CA PHE A 30 -7.52 1.28 11.27
C PHE A 30 -6.55 2.44 11.46
N ASP A 31 -6.43 2.99 12.66
CA ASP A 31 -5.46 4.04 12.95
C ASP A 31 -4.02 3.54 12.82
N ASP A 32 -3.76 2.28 13.19
CA ASP A 32 -2.44 1.67 12.99
C ASP A 32 -2.13 1.50 11.50
N VAL A 33 -3.13 1.14 10.70
CA VAL A 33 -2.98 1.05 9.24
C VAL A 33 -2.68 2.42 8.65
N ARG A 34 -3.40 3.46 9.07
CA ARG A 34 -3.15 4.82 8.60
C ARG A 34 -1.75 5.31 8.94
N ARG A 35 -1.30 5.05 10.16
CA ARG A 35 0.03 5.44 10.61
C ARG A 35 1.13 4.70 9.86
N ALA A 36 0.92 3.44 9.53
CA ALA A 36 1.87 2.68 8.74
C ALA A 36 1.94 3.19 7.29
N TRP A 37 0.79 3.58 6.73
CA TRP A 37 0.68 4.07 5.35
C TRP A 37 1.19 5.50 5.17
N ALA A 38 1.03 6.38 6.16
CA ALA A 38 1.31 7.80 6.02
C ALA A 38 2.71 8.13 5.46
N PRO A 39 3.81 7.49 5.91
CA PRO A 39 5.13 7.77 5.34
C PRO A 39 5.25 7.38 3.87
N LEU A 40 4.57 6.31 3.46
CA LEU A 40 4.54 5.88 2.06
C LEU A 40 3.77 6.87 1.21
N HIS A 41 2.63 7.33 1.72
CA HIS A 41 1.82 8.33 1.04
C HIS A 41 2.62 9.60 0.76
N GLU A 42 3.40 10.07 1.73
CA GLU A 42 4.25 11.25 1.55
C GLU A 42 5.30 11.05 0.47
N GLN A 43 5.85 9.86 0.34
CA GLN A 43 6.86 9.56 -0.68
C GLN A 43 6.25 9.44 -2.07
N LEU A 44 5.01 8.96 -2.18
CA LEU A 44 4.38 8.60 -3.45
C LEU A 44 3.52 9.72 -4.02
N ASP A 45 2.85 10.49 -3.15
CA ASP A 45 1.85 11.46 -3.56
C ASP A 45 2.50 12.69 -4.17
N HIS A 46 2.01 13.11 -5.34
CA HIS A 46 2.52 14.27 -6.09
C HIS A 46 4.02 14.21 -6.41
N CYS A 47 4.57 13.01 -6.51
CA CYS A 47 5.98 12.79 -6.83
C CYS A 47 6.11 12.01 -8.13
N TYR A 48 7.29 12.08 -8.76
CA TYR A 48 7.65 11.15 -9.83
C TYR A 48 8.04 9.83 -9.18
N LEU A 49 7.30 8.76 -9.50
CA LEU A 49 7.55 7.46 -8.88
C LEU A 49 8.96 6.94 -9.14
N ASN A 50 9.48 7.16 -10.35
CA ASN A 50 10.83 6.70 -10.70
C ASN A 50 11.94 7.45 -9.95
N ALA A 51 11.62 8.53 -9.25
CA ALA A 51 12.57 9.23 -8.38
C ALA A 51 12.56 8.67 -6.95
N VAL A 52 11.62 7.79 -6.62
CA VAL A 52 11.57 7.15 -5.30
C VAL A 52 12.58 6.00 -5.26
N PRO A 53 13.48 5.95 -4.26
CA PRO A 53 14.43 4.84 -4.15
C PRO A 53 13.72 3.48 -4.12
N GLY A 54 14.14 2.57 -4.99
CA GLY A 54 13.52 1.25 -5.15
C GLY A 54 12.41 1.20 -6.19
N LEU A 55 12.00 2.34 -6.74
CA LEU A 55 10.95 2.44 -7.76
C LEU A 55 11.47 3.04 -9.07
N GLU A 56 12.71 2.76 -9.43
CA GLU A 56 13.32 3.27 -10.67
C GLU A 56 12.57 2.79 -11.91
N ASN A 57 11.91 1.64 -11.84
CA ASN A 57 10.99 1.14 -12.85
C ASN A 57 9.61 0.94 -12.23
N PRO A 58 8.77 1.99 -12.18
CA PRO A 58 7.56 1.99 -11.35
C PRO A 58 6.34 1.38 -12.05
N THR A 59 6.43 0.12 -12.45
CA THR A 59 5.25 -0.63 -12.90
C THR A 59 4.30 -0.84 -11.71
N SER A 60 3.03 -1.12 -11.98
CA SER A 60 2.06 -1.41 -10.90
C SER A 60 2.49 -2.62 -10.09
N GLU A 61 3.09 -3.63 -10.73
CA GLU A 61 3.60 -4.82 -10.05
C GLU A 61 4.74 -4.48 -9.08
N LEU A 62 5.71 -3.70 -9.54
CA LEU A 62 6.85 -3.31 -8.70
C LEU A 62 6.43 -2.30 -7.63
N LEU A 63 5.46 -1.44 -7.92
CA LEU A 63 4.89 -0.54 -6.91
C LEU A 63 4.21 -1.35 -5.79
N ALA A 64 3.42 -2.36 -6.15
CA ALA A 64 2.77 -3.22 -5.17
C ALA A 64 3.80 -3.97 -4.30
N GLN A 65 4.86 -4.48 -4.92
CA GLN A 65 5.96 -5.14 -4.20
C GLN A 65 6.67 -4.18 -3.26
N TRP A 66 6.94 -2.95 -3.70
CA TRP A 66 7.58 -1.93 -2.88
C TRP A 66 6.73 -1.59 -1.65
N ILE A 67 5.42 -1.42 -1.84
CA ILE A 67 4.48 -1.15 -0.74
C ILE A 67 4.44 -2.33 0.23
N TRP A 68 4.36 -3.56 -0.28
CA TRP A 68 4.37 -4.76 0.55
C TRP A 68 5.59 -4.78 1.45
N ARG A 69 6.78 -4.63 0.87
CA ARG A 69 8.03 -4.71 1.62
C ARG A 69 8.20 -3.59 2.61
N ALA A 70 7.68 -2.41 2.30
CA ALA A 70 7.70 -1.28 3.23
C ALA A 70 6.77 -1.48 4.43
N LEU A 71 5.65 -2.18 4.25
CA LEU A 71 4.61 -2.31 5.28
C LEU A 71 4.69 -3.60 6.09
N GLN A 72 5.33 -4.65 5.60
CA GLN A 72 5.26 -5.97 6.25
C GLN A 72 5.81 -5.95 7.69
N ALA A 73 6.76 -5.08 8.00
CA ALA A 73 7.34 -4.97 9.33
C ALA A 73 6.41 -4.27 10.32
N THR A 74 5.63 -3.29 9.85
CA THR A 74 4.70 -2.51 10.68
C THR A 74 3.28 -3.08 10.68
N LEU A 75 2.95 -3.91 9.69
CA LEU A 75 1.67 -4.60 9.58
C LEU A 75 1.93 -6.11 9.40
N PRO A 76 2.21 -6.85 10.49
CA PRO A 76 2.59 -8.27 10.39
C PRO A 76 1.50 -9.14 9.75
N GLY A 77 0.24 -8.74 9.86
CA GLY A 77 -0.88 -9.44 9.24
C GLY A 77 -1.15 -9.08 7.79
N LEU A 78 -0.29 -8.28 7.17
CA LEU A 78 -0.48 -7.89 5.76
C LEU A 78 -0.53 -9.14 4.87
N ALA A 79 -1.64 -9.30 4.13
CA ALA A 79 -1.92 -10.48 3.35
C ALA A 79 -1.97 -10.21 1.85
N LEU A 80 -2.29 -8.98 1.45
CA LEU A 80 -2.43 -8.63 0.04
C LEU A 80 -2.29 -7.11 -0.14
N VAL A 81 -1.60 -6.72 -1.19
CA VAL A 81 -1.55 -5.32 -1.66
C VAL A 81 -2.13 -5.28 -3.07
N GLU A 82 -3.16 -4.49 -3.26
CA GLU A 82 -3.79 -4.30 -4.56
C GLU A 82 -3.55 -2.86 -5.02
N ILE A 83 -3.16 -2.71 -6.27
CA ILE A 83 -2.96 -1.41 -6.93
C ILE A 83 -3.90 -1.35 -8.12
N ARG A 84 -4.65 -0.26 -8.21
CA ARG A 84 -5.47 0.03 -9.38
C ARG A 84 -5.23 1.46 -9.81
N GLU A 85 -4.87 1.63 -11.06
CA GLU A 85 -4.82 2.92 -11.71
C GLU A 85 -6.19 3.24 -12.28
N THR A 86 -6.67 4.49 -12.13
CA THR A 86 -8.01 4.88 -12.57
C THR A 86 -8.21 4.56 -14.05
N GLY A 87 -9.28 3.83 -14.36
CA GLY A 87 -9.64 3.44 -15.71
C GLY A 87 -8.89 2.24 -16.27
N ASN A 88 -7.95 1.67 -15.54
CA ASN A 88 -7.14 0.54 -15.97
C ASN A 88 -7.33 -0.68 -15.08
N ALA A 89 -6.85 -1.82 -15.56
CA ALA A 89 -6.79 -3.03 -14.75
C ALA A 89 -5.82 -2.84 -13.59
N GLY A 90 -6.06 -3.55 -12.51
CA GLY A 90 -5.20 -3.52 -11.35
C GLY A 90 -4.31 -4.73 -11.23
N VAL A 91 -3.44 -4.71 -10.23
CA VAL A 91 -2.60 -5.84 -9.84
C VAL A 91 -2.81 -6.15 -8.36
N ALA A 92 -2.57 -7.41 -8.00
CA ALA A 92 -2.60 -7.86 -6.62
C ALA A 92 -1.28 -8.56 -6.33
N TYR A 93 -0.69 -8.26 -5.18
CA TYR A 93 0.64 -8.75 -4.83
C TYR A 93 0.66 -9.28 -3.40
N ARG A 94 1.29 -10.43 -3.23
CA ARG A 94 1.60 -11.01 -1.91
C ARG A 94 2.88 -11.82 -2.00
N GLU A 95 3.58 -11.90 -0.89
CA GLU A 95 4.75 -12.78 -0.74
C GLU A 95 4.46 -13.98 0.15
#